data_7b30e0311b1d9f1933c50e1fc34228bc
#
_entry.id   7b30e0311b1d9f1933c50e1fc34228bc
#
_cell.length_a   1.000
_cell.length_b   1.000
_cell.length_c   1.000
_cell.angle_alpha   90.00
_cell.angle_beta   90.00
_cell.angle_gamma   90.00
#
_symmetry.space_group_name_H-M   'P 1'
#
loop_
_entity.id
_entity.type
_entity.pdbx_description
1 polymer ?
#
loop_
_entity_poly.entity_id
_entity_poly.type
_entity_poly.pdbx_seq_one_letter_code
_entity_poly.pdbx_strand_id
1 'polypeptide(L)'
;TTIPYGLDCSGFVLWCYIQLGADKTETIEKIGVGTWNQWDKSAEIKKSDVRTGDLAFINKYPGSDGNHVGICVGFLKNGEPLIAHCSATQNKVVVSTCGSEFKYFRRPCSVLTAN
;
A
#
# COMPACT_ATOMS: atom_id res chain seq x y z
N THR A 1 -14.17 5.19 -8.24
CA THR A 1 -13.39 6.39 -7.91
C THR A 1 -12.34 6.64 -8.97
N THR A 2 -12.28 7.84 -9.45
CA THR A 2 -11.30 8.22 -10.47
C THR A 2 -9.98 8.56 -9.80
N ILE A 3 -8.88 8.00 -10.32
CA ILE A 3 -7.55 8.34 -9.84
C ILE A 3 -7.17 9.71 -10.39
N PRO A 4 -6.57 10.60 -9.57
CA PRO A 4 -6.01 11.83 -10.11
C PRO A 4 -4.96 11.50 -11.18
N TYR A 5 -4.91 12.35 -12.20
CA TYR A 5 -3.98 12.17 -13.29
C TYR A 5 -2.53 12.11 -12.80
N GLY A 6 -1.79 11.14 -13.29
CA GLY A 6 -0.37 11.02 -12.99
C GLY A 6 -0.01 10.18 -11.75
N LEU A 7 -1.00 9.59 -11.08
CA LEU A 7 -0.69 8.73 -9.94
C LEU A 7 -0.25 7.35 -10.40
N ASP A 8 0.89 6.89 -9.90
CA ASP A 8 1.31 5.49 -10.01
C ASP A 8 0.86 4.73 -8.76
N CYS A 9 1.30 3.49 -8.61
CA CYS A 9 0.88 2.66 -7.47
C CYS A 9 1.29 3.25 -6.12
N SER A 10 2.52 3.70 -6.00
CA SER A 10 3.00 4.30 -4.74
C SER A 10 2.38 5.65 -4.49
N GLY A 11 2.14 6.42 -5.56
CA GLY A 11 1.45 7.71 -5.47
C GLY A 11 0.02 7.55 -4.98
N PHE A 12 -0.66 6.51 -5.43
CA PHE A 12 -2.00 6.20 -4.95
C PHE A 12 -2.01 5.89 -3.45
N VAL A 13 -1.06 5.08 -2.97
CA VAL A 13 -0.95 4.76 -1.55
C VAL A 13 -0.76 6.04 -0.74
N LEU A 14 0.15 6.90 -1.17
CA LEU A 14 0.41 8.16 -0.50
C LEU A 14 -0.84 9.05 -0.49
N TRP A 15 -1.54 9.12 -1.61
CA TRP A 15 -2.79 9.87 -1.74
C TRP A 15 -3.84 9.39 -0.73
N CYS A 16 -3.97 8.07 -0.55
CA CYS A 16 -4.91 7.50 0.41
C CYS A 16 -4.64 8.00 1.83
N TYR A 17 -3.37 8.00 2.24
CA TYR A 17 -3.01 8.48 3.57
C TYR A 17 -3.28 9.97 3.73
N ILE A 18 -3.04 10.76 2.69
CA ILE A 18 -3.33 12.20 2.72
C ILE A 18 -4.83 12.43 2.86
N GLN A 19 -5.66 11.63 2.19
CA GLN A 19 -7.12 11.77 2.26
C GLN A 19 -7.68 11.46 3.65
N LEU A 20 -6.92 10.78 4.49
CA LEU A 20 -7.34 10.52 5.87
C LEU A 20 -7.15 11.73 6.78
N GLY A 21 -6.82 12.88 6.23
CA GLY A 21 -6.68 14.11 6.99
C GLY A 21 -5.31 14.35 7.56
N ALA A 22 -4.34 13.54 7.19
CA ALA A 22 -2.97 13.71 7.65
C ALA A 22 -2.32 14.91 6.97
N ASP A 23 -1.36 15.52 7.66
CA ASP A 23 -0.55 16.59 7.07
C ASP A 23 0.23 16.03 5.88
N LYS A 24 0.16 16.73 4.75
CA LYS A 24 0.78 16.24 3.51
C LYS A 24 2.29 16.08 3.64
N THR A 25 2.98 17.06 4.18
CA THR A 25 4.44 17.01 4.32
C THR A 25 4.85 15.88 5.26
N GLU A 26 4.18 15.78 6.39
CA GLU A 26 4.45 14.74 7.37
C GLU A 26 4.16 13.34 6.80
N THR A 27 3.08 13.21 6.03
CA THR A 27 2.73 11.94 5.40
C THR A 27 3.81 11.51 4.40
N ILE A 28 4.31 12.44 3.60
CA ILE A 28 5.38 12.14 2.65
C ILE A 28 6.62 11.65 3.38
N GLU A 29 6.98 12.26 4.49
CA GLU A 29 8.14 11.85 5.28
C GLU A 29 7.97 10.45 5.89
N LYS A 30 6.79 10.16 6.42
CA LYS A 30 6.56 8.92 7.19
C LYS A 30 6.24 7.73 6.31
N ILE A 31 5.53 7.94 5.21
CA ILE A 31 5.11 6.86 4.33
C ILE A 31 6.13 6.64 3.21
N GLY A 32 6.63 7.72 2.67
CA GLY A 32 7.65 7.69 1.62
C GLY A 32 7.08 7.84 0.22
N VAL A 33 7.91 8.35 -0.67
CA VAL A 33 7.60 8.49 -2.10
C VAL A 33 8.27 7.35 -2.84
N GLY A 34 7.50 6.63 -3.65
CA GLY A 34 8.01 5.49 -4.42
C GLY A 34 7.96 4.19 -3.63
N THR A 35 7.90 3.08 -4.36
CA THR A 35 7.74 1.75 -3.74
C THR A 35 8.90 1.39 -2.83
N TRP A 36 10.13 1.74 -3.22
CA TRP A 36 11.30 1.46 -2.39
C TRP A 36 11.24 2.18 -1.04
N ASN A 37 10.91 3.47 -1.06
CA ASN A 37 10.83 4.24 0.18
C ASN A 37 9.69 3.76 1.06
N GLN A 38 8.57 3.38 0.46
CA GLN A 38 7.44 2.86 1.22
C GLN A 38 7.78 1.52 1.86
N TRP A 39 8.53 0.69 1.16
CA TRP A 39 9.04 -0.56 1.72
C TRP A 39 10.00 -0.26 2.88
N ASP A 40 10.97 0.62 2.67
CA ASP A 40 11.99 0.94 3.66
C ASP A 40 11.42 1.56 4.94
N LYS A 41 10.36 2.36 4.80
CA LYS A 41 9.74 3.05 5.93
C LYS A 41 8.64 2.23 6.60
N SER A 42 8.56 0.96 6.28
CA SER A 42 7.56 0.04 6.84
C SER A 42 8.24 -1.22 7.36
N ALA A 43 7.54 -1.95 8.21
CA ALA A 43 8.05 -3.19 8.78
C ALA A 43 7.19 -4.36 8.33
N GLU A 44 7.83 -5.50 8.12
CA GLU A 44 7.13 -6.70 7.68
C GLU A 44 6.14 -7.18 8.75
N ILE A 45 4.98 -7.62 8.28
CA ILE A 45 3.97 -8.25 9.12
C ILE A 45 3.50 -9.53 8.45
N LYS A 46 2.92 -10.42 9.23
CA LYS A 46 2.33 -11.64 8.68
C LYS A 46 1.00 -11.32 8.00
N LYS A 47 0.64 -12.10 7.00
CA LYS A 47 -0.65 -11.94 6.33
C LYS A 47 -1.80 -12.00 7.33
N SER A 48 -1.71 -12.87 8.32
CA SER A 48 -2.73 -13.01 9.36
C SER A 48 -2.85 -11.79 10.26
N ASP A 49 -1.85 -10.91 10.27
CA ASP A 49 -1.83 -9.70 11.10
C ASP A 49 -2.22 -8.44 10.32
N VAL A 50 -2.53 -8.57 9.03
CA VAL A 50 -2.86 -7.42 8.18
C VAL A 50 -4.12 -6.73 8.68
N ARG A 51 -4.08 -5.41 8.70
CA ARG A 51 -5.20 -4.53 9.06
C ARG A 51 -5.46 -3.54 7.94
N THR A 52 -6.65 -2.96 7.96
CA THR A 52 -6.97 -1.88 7.03
C THR A 52 -5.93 -0.77 7.16
N GLY A 53 -5.38 -0.34 6.03
CA GLY A 53 -4.33 0.67 5.99
C GLY A 53 -2.93 0.09 5.83
N ASP A 54 -2.75 -1.21 5.99
CA ASP A 54 -1.45 -1.84 5.77
C ASP A 54 -1.15 -1.94 4.28
N LEU A 55 0.13 -2.09 3.95
CA LEU A 55 0.60 -2.15 2.58
C LEU A 55 0.81 -3.59 2.12
N ALA A 56 0.60 -3.81 0.85
CA ALA A 56 0.87 -5.10 0.21
C ALA A 56 1.75 -4.88 -1.01
N PHE A 57 2.80 -5.69 -1.15
CA PHE A 57 3.77 -5.60 -2.24
C PHE A 57 3.80 -6.92 -3.00
N ILE A 58 4.06 -6.86 -4.30
CA ILE A 58 4.18 -8.08 -5.11
C ILE A 58 5.58 -8.68 -5.04
N ASN A 59 6.60 -7.85 -4.83
CA ASN A 59 7.99 -8.29 -4.72
C ASN A 59 8.64 -7.70 -3.48
N LYS A 60 9.70 -8.33 -3.03
CA LYS A 60 10.46 -7.78 -1.91
C LYS A 60 11.67 -7.00 -2.41
N TYR A 61 12.17 -6.10 -1.58
CA TYR A 61 13.41 -5.38 -1.82
C TYR A 61 14.52 -5.94 -0.95
N PRO A 62 15.79 -5.80 -1.38
CA PRO A 62 16.20 -5.37 -2.69
C PRO A 62 16.09 -6.49 -3.73
N GLY A 63 16.26 -6.13 -4.98
CA GLY A 63 16.49 -7.12 -6.01
C GLY A 63 15.41 -7.32 -7.05
N SER A 64 14.31 -6.58 -6.98
CA SER A 64 13.28 -6.70 -7.98
C SER A 64 13.01 -5.39 -8.67
N ASP A 65 13.03 -5.41 -9.99
CA ASP A 65 12.53 -4.31 -10.78
C ASP A 65 11.02 -4.42 -10.87
N GLY A 66 10.35 -3.30 -11.04
CA GLY A 66 8.93 -3.32 -11.29
C GLY A 66 8.07 -3.79 -10.13
N ASN A 67 8.39 -3.36 -8.92
CA ASN A 67 7.56 -3.67 -7.79
C ASN A 67 6.23 -2.91 -7.87
N HIS A 68 5.23 -3.42 -7.16
CA HIS A 68 3.90 -2.85 -7.13
C HIS A 68 3.39 -2.87 -5.70
N VAL A 69 2.72 -1.80 -5.29
CA VAL A 69 2.20 -1.67 -3.94
C VAL A 69 0.72 -1.33 -3.97
N GLY A 70 -0.02 -1.88 -3.02
CA GLY A 70 -1.40 -1.53 -2.77
C GLY A 70 -1.63 -1.32 -1.28
N ILE A 71 -2.84 -0.97 -0.93
CA ILE A 71 -3.23 -0.71 0.44
C ILE A 71 -4.45 -1.55 0.80
N CYS A 72 -4.42 -2.16 1.97
CA CYS A 72 -5.54 -2.96 2.46
C CYS A 72 -6.70 -2.03 2.82
N VAL A 73 -7.86 -2.27 2.23
CA VAL A 73 -9.07 -1.45 2.46
C VAL A 73 -10.17 -2.21 3.16
N GLY A 74 -10.00 -3.49 3.40
CA GLY A 74 -11.01 -4.30 4.09
C GLY A 74 -10.71 -5.77 3.92
N PHE A 75 -11.71 -6.61 4.21
CA PHE A 75 -11.57 -8.06 4.19
C PHE A 75 -12.83 -8.72 3.67
N LEU A 76 -12.68 -9.85 3.01
CA LEU A 76 -13.80 -10.72 2.70
C LEU A 76 -14.26 -11.44 3.98
N LYS A 77 -15.43 -12.05 3.94
CA LYS A 77 -15.97 -12.79 5.08
C LYS A 77 -15.04 -13.89 5.56
N ASN A 78 -14.26 -14.48 4.65
CA ASN A 78 -13.32 -15.54 5.01
C ASN A 78 -11.99 -15.02 5.55
N GLY A 79 -11.85 -13.69 5.72
CA GLY A 79 -10.65 -13.08 6.25
C GLY A 79 -9.61 -12.70 5.21
N GLU A 80 -9.86 -12.95 3.93
CA GLU A 80 -8.92 -12.58 2.86
C GLU A 80 -8.87 -11.07 2.70
N PRO A 81 -7.67 -10.44 2.76
CA PRO A 81 -7.57 -8.99 2.59
C PRO A 81 -7.97 -8.53 1.20
N LEU A 82 -8.62 -7.38 1.16
CA LEU A 82 -8.94 -6.68 -0.07
C LEU A 82 -7.93 -5.57 -0.27
N ILE A 83 -7.28 -5.57 -1.42
CA ILE A 83 -6.19 -4.64 -1.72
C ILE A 83 -6.64 -3.68 -2.81
N ALA A 84 -6.62 -2.38 -2.49
CA ALA A 84 -6.85 -1.35 -3.49
C ALA A 84 -5.50 -0.94 -4.08
N HIS A 85 -5.41 -0.93 -5.39
CA HIS A 85 -4.17 -0.57 -6.05
C HIS A 85 -4.44 0.05 -7.40
N CYS A 86 -3.45 0.78 -7.89
CA CYS A 86 -3.53 1.48 -9.15
C CYS A 86 -3.11 0.54 -10.28
N SER A 87 -4.06 0.14 -11.11
CA SER A 87 -3.77 -0.78 -12.21
C SER A 87 -3.28 -0.02 -13.43
N ALA A 88 -2.04 -0.28 -13.85
CA ALA A 88 -1.48 0.33 -15.05
C ALA A 88 -2.23 -0.13 -16.30
N THR A 89 -2.64 -1.40 -16.32
CA THR A 89 -3.35 -1.97 -17.46
C THR A 89 -4.72 -1.33 -17.67
N GLN A 90 -5.44 -1.12 -16.57
CA GLN A 90 -6.79 -0.55 -16.62
C GLN A 90 -6.80 0.96 -16.44
N ASN A 91 -5.67 1.54 -16.10
CA ASN A 91 -5.50 2.97 -15.83
C ASN A 91 -6.52 3.49 -14.82
N LYS A 92 -6.71 2.74 -13.74
CA LYS A 92 -7.65 3.11 -12.68
C LYS A 92 -7.32 2.33 -11.41
N VAL A 93 -7.91 2.75 -10.30
CA VAL A 93 -7.84 2.03 -9.04
C VAL A 93 -8.77 0.81 -9.13
N VAL A 94 -8.23 -0.33 -8.76
CA VAL A 94 -9.01 -1.56 -8.66
C VAL A 94 -8.88 -2.12 -7.24
N VAL A 95 -9.86 -2.89 -6.83
CA VAL A 95 -9.83 -3.61 -5.56
C VAL A 95 -9.87 -5.09 -5.87
N SER A 96 -8.90 -5.83 -5.36
CA SER A 96 -8.81 -7.26 -5.60
C SER A 96 -8.37 -7.96 -4.31
N THR A 97 -8.52 -9.29 -4.29
CA THR A 97 -7.91 -10.08 -3.22
C THR A 97 -6.42 -10.18 -3.50
N CYS A 98 -5.65 -10.68 -2.51
CA CYS A 98 -4.21 -10.86 -2.69
C CYS A 98 -3.89 -11.87 -3.79
N GLY A 99 -4.67 -12.95 -3.87
CA GLY A 99 -4.39 -14.02 -4.81
C GLY A 99 -2.96 -14.51 -4.66
N SER A 100 -2.31 -14.74 -5.78
CA SER A 100 -0.90 -15.10 -5.81
C SER A 100 0.01 -13.90 -6.06
N GLU A 101 -0.57 -12.71 -6.22
CA GLU A 101 0.17 -11.52 -6.63
C GLU A 101 0.79 -10.77 -5.46
N PHE A 102 -0.03 -10.40 -4.46
CA PHE A 102 0.45 -9.68 -3.30
C PHE A 102 0.94 -10.68 -2.25
N LYS A 103 2.24 -10.74 -2.05
CA LYS A 103 2.88 -11.74 -1.20
C LYS A 103 3.53 -11.18 0.04
N TYR A 104 3.84 -9.89 0.06
CA TYR A 104 4.58 -9.27 1.15
C TYR A 104 3.75 -8.17 1.77
N PHE A 105 3.57 -8.23 3.09
CA PHE A 105 2.71 -7.30 3.80
C PHE A 105 3.54 -6.50 4.78
N ARG A 106 3.33 -5.19 4.80
CA ARG A 106 4.13 -4.31 5.62
C ARG A 106 3.25 -3.22 6.25
N ARG A 107 3.65 -2.77 7.41
CA ARG A 107 2.95 -1.69 8.12
C ARG A 107 3.90 -0.52 8.27
N PRO A 108 3.49 0.69 7.90
CA PRO A 108 4.36 1.86 8.07
C PRO A 108 4.84 1.96 9.51
N CYS A 109 6.14 2.21 9.69
CA CYS A 109 6.73 2.27 11.02
C CYS A 109 6.10 3.38 11.86
N SER A 110 5.68 4.47 11.24
CA SER A 110 4.99 5.55 11.95
C SER A 110 3.68 5.09 12.58
N VAL A 111 3.01 4.10 11.97
CA VAL A 111 1.78 3.52 12.53
C VAL A 111 2.12 2.61 13.70
N LEU A 112 3.22 1.86 13.58
CA LEU A 112 3.66 0.95 14.64
C LEU A 112 4.09 1.69 15.89
N THR A 113 4.68 2.88 15.72
CA THR A 113 5.18 3.67 16.85
C THR A 113 4.15 4.65 17.40
N ALA A 114 3.11 4.92 16.62
CA ALA A 114 2.04 5.80 17.07
C ALA A 114 1.15 5.00 18.00
N ASN A 115 0.98 5.45 19.17
CA ASN A 115 0.20 4.69 20.04
C ASN A 115 -0.73 5.28 20.81
#